data_e65e4f84f9fc45e1b447be2e7638fccb
#
_entry.id   e65e4f84f9fc45e1b447be2e7638fccb
#
_cell.length_a   1.000
_cell.length_b   1.000
_cell.length_c   1.000
_cell.angle_alpha   90.00
_cell.angle_beta   90.00
_cell.angle_gamma   90.00
#
_symmetry.space_group_name_H-M   'P 1'
#
loop_
_entity.id
_entity.type
_entity.pdbx_description
1 polymer ?
#
loop_
_entity_poly.entity_id
_entity_poly.type
_entity_poly.pdbx_seq_one_letter_code
_entity_poly.pdbx_strand_id
1 'polypeptide(L)'
;MPHVTIQYTANLDPEARIDALCATLAEVICAQRDGEGKRLFPIGGTRVLAYPAQVFAVADGAPDRAFVYLNVRIAPGREPARVQATGEALIAAVRSHFEKLFAARPLGITLQIDEGAPAFDVKHSNLHPLFAGK
;
A
#
# COMPACT_ATOMS: atom_id res chain seq x y z
N MET A 1 4.40 11.83 -4.19
CA MET A 1 3.35 10.96 -4.78
C MET A 1 3.51 9.56 -4.23
N PRO A 2 2.52 9.04 -3.52
CA PRO A 2 2.64 7.71 -2.94
C PRO A 2 2.39 6.62 -3.99
N HIS A 3 3.32 5.68 -4.04
CA HIS A 3 3.20 4.48 -4.86
C HIS A 3 3.16 3.28 -3.94
N VAL A 4 2.05 2.56 -3.92
CA VAL A 4 1.95 1.31 -3.17
C VAL A 4 2.05 0.15 -4.15
N THR A 5 3.06 -0.68 -3.93
CA THR A 5 3.23 -1.93 -4.67
C THR A 5 2.93 -3.08 -3.73
N ILE A 6 1.97 -3.90 -4.09
CA ILE A 6 1.61 -5.10 -3.32
C ILE A 6 2.06 -6.30 -4.13
N GLN A 7 3.00 -7.06 -3.58
CA GLN A 7 3.39 -8.35 -4.11
C GLN A 7 2.85 -9.42 -3.18
N TYR A 8 2.12 -10.38 -3.71
CA TYR A 8 1.50 -11.40 -2.88
C TYR A 8 1.55 -12.76 -3.58
N THR A 9 1.54 -13.80 -2.78
CA THR A 9 1.51 -15.16 -3.32
C THR A 9 0.15 -15.46 -3.92
N ALA A 10 0.12 -15.97 -5.16
CA ALA A 10 -1.13 -16.18 -5.91
C ALA A 10 -2.08 -17.18 -5.27
N ASN A 11 -1.61 -17.99 -4.30
CA ASN A 11 -2.46 -18.90 -3.54
C ASN A 11 -3.45 -18.18 -2.62
N LEU A 12 -3.38 -16.85 -2.52
CA LEU A 12 -4.35 -16.03 -1.81
C LEU A 12 -5.57 -15.69 -2.66
N ASP A 13 -5.46 -15.77 -3.98
CA ASP A 13 -6.58 -15.48 -4.89
C ASP A 13 -7.55 -16.66 -4.99
N PRO A 14 -8.84 -16.38 -5.16
CA PRO A 14 -9.51 -15.07 -5.13
C PRO A 14 -9.98 -14.64 -3.74
N GLU A 15 -9.80 -15.48 -2.74
CA GLU A 15 -10.41 -15.31 -1.41
C GLU A 15 -9.95 -14.04 -0.69
N ALA A 16 -8.70 -13.64 -0.91
CA ALA A 16 -8.13 -12.47 -0.24
C ALA A 16 -8.70 -11.13 -0.74
N ARG A 17 -9.44 -11.11 -1.84
CA ARG A 17 -10.05 -9.90 -2.37
C ARG A 17 -9.04 -8.75 -2.45
N ILE A 18 -7.96 -8.98 -3.16
CA ILE A 18 -6.88 -8.00 -3.31
C ILE A 18 -7.38 -6.73 -4.02
N ASP A 19 -8.37 -6.85 -4.90
CA ASP A 19 -9.04 -5.71 -5.52
C ASP A 19 -9.63 -4.75 -4.48
N ALA A 20 -10.35 -5.29 -3.50
CA ALA A 20 -10.92 -4.51 -2.41
C ALA A 20 -9.83 -3.90 -1.52
N LEU A 21 -8.74 -4.63 -1.28
CA LEU A 21 -7.59 -4.11 -0.53
C LEU A 21 -6.98 -2.89 -1.21
N CYS A 22 -6.78 -2.94 -2.52
CA CYS A 22 -6.24 -1.80 -3.28
C CYS A 22 -7.12 -0.56 -3.11
N ALA A 23 -8.43 -0.72 -3.23
CA ALA A 23 -9.37 0.39 -3.06
C ALA A 23 -9.30 0.98 -1.64
N THR A 24 -9.29 0.11 -0.63
CA THR A 24 -9.21 0.53 0.77
C THR A 24 -7.93 1.31 1.05
N LEU A 25 -6.78 0.81 0.58
CA LEU A 25 -5.50 1.48 0.82
C LEU A 25 -5.42 2.84 0.12
N ALA A 26 -5.96 2.94 -1.09
CA ALA A 26 -6.03 4.23 -1.78
C ALA A 26 -6.86 5.24 -0.97
N GLU A 27 -7.98 4.82 -0.43
CA GLU A 27 -8.82 5.67 0.43
C GLU A 27 -8.08 6.11 1.69
N VAL A 28 -7.38 5.18 2.34
CA VAL A 28 -6.59 5.49 3.56
C VAL A 28 -5.53 6.54 3.26
N ILE A 29 -4.80 6.39 2.15
CA ILE A 29 -3.77 7.36 1.76
C ILE A 29 -4.39 8.72 1.46
N CYS A 30 -5.46 8.75 0.68
CA CYS A 30 -6.13 10.01 0.33
C CYS A 30 -6.76 10.71 1.53
N ALA A 31 -7.04 9.98 2.61
CA ALA A 31 -7.59 10.55 3.84
C ALA A 31 -6.54 11.17 4.76
N GLN A 32 -5.25 10.93 4.54
CA GLN A 32 -4.20 11.46 5.41
C GLN A 32 -4.12 12.98 5.32
N ARG A 33 -3.91 13.63 6.47
CA ARG A 33 -3.84 15.08 6.59
C ARG A 33 -2.55 15.50 7.30
N ASP A 34 -2.08 16.70 6.97
CA ASP A 34 -0.95 17.32 7.67
C ASP A 34 -1.45 18.01 8.96
N GLY A 35 -0.53 18.70 9.65
CA GLY A 35 -0.84 19.39 10.90
C GLY A 35 -1.81 20.56 10.75
N GLU A 36 -2.05 21.03 9.53
CA GLU A 36 -2.97 22.12 9.20
C GLU A 36 -4.29 21.60 8.63
N GLY A 37 -4.49 20.29 8.58
CA GLY A 37 -5.68 19.67 8.04
C GLY A 37 -5.71 19.56 6.52
N LYS A 38 -4.63 19.92 5.84
CA LYS A 38 -4.51 19.79 4.39
C LYS A 38 -4.19 18.36 4.01
N ARG A 39 -4.56 17.99 2.80
CA ARG A 39 -4.25 16.65 2.26
C ARG A 39 -2.75 16.41 2.23
N LEU A 40 -2.32 15.34 2.87
CA LEU A 40 -0.90 14.99 2.96
C LEU A 40 -0.37 14.46 1.62
N PHE A 41 -1.21 13.71 0.89
CA PHE A 41 -0.87 13.13 -0.40
C PHE A 41 -1.88 13.57 -1.46
N PRO A 42 -1.44 13.96 -2.67
CA PRO A 42 -2.37 14.35 -3.72
C PRO A 42 -3.14 13.13 -4.25
N ILE A 43 -4.44 13.31 -4.49
CA ILE A 43 -5.29 12.24 -5.02
C ILE A 43 -4.75 11.73 -6.36
N GLY A 44 -4.44 12.64 -7.28
CA GLY A 44 -3.97 12.29 -8.62
C GLY A 44 -2.61 11.60 -8.64
N GLY A 45 -1.87 11.67 -7.54
CA GLY A 45 -0.58 11.00 -7.39
C GLY A 45 -0.65 9.67 -6.66
N THR A 46 -1.80 9.30 -6.10
CA THR A 46 -1.96 8.07 -5.33
C THR A 46 -2.14 6.88 -6.27
N ARG A 47 -1.32 5.86 -6.07
CA ARG A 47 -1.37 4.62 -6.86
C ARG A 47 -1.20 3.42 -5.95
N VAL A 48 -2.08 2.43 -6.13
CA VAL A 48 -2.00 1.15 -5.44
C VAL A 48 -2.12 0.05 -6.48
N LEU A 49 -1.04 -0.69 -6.68
CA LEU A 49 -0.97 -1.74 -7.69
C LEU A 49 -0.61 -3.06 -7.02
N ALA A 50 -1.25 -4.14 -7.43
CA ALA A 50 -1.02 -5.46 -6.86
C ALA A 50 -0.60 -6.46 -7.94
N TYR A 51 0.40 -7.26 -7.60
CA TYR A 51 1.01 -8.24 -8.50
C TYR A 51 1.03 -9.60 -7.81
N PRO A 52 0.28 -10.60 -8.32
CA PRO A 52 0.35 -11.94 -7.79
C PRO A 52 1.64 -12.64 -8.25
N ALA A 53 2.33 -13.28 -7.31
CA ALA A 53 3.45 -14.16 -7.61
C ALA A 53 2.90 -15.56 -7.89
N GLN A 54 2.99 -16.00 -9.14
CA GLN A 54 2.57 -17.33 -9.54
C GLN A 54 3.58 -18.40 -9.11
N VAL A 55 4.87 -18.02 -9.09
CA VAL A 55 5.97 -18.88 -8.67
C VAL A 55 6.58 -18.30 -7.41
N PHE A 56 6.57 -19.07 -6.34
CA PHE A 56 7.05 -18.58 -5.05
C PHE A 56 7.50 -19.73 -4.14
N ALA A 57 8.34 -19.38 -3.19
CA ALA A 57 8.65 -20.22 -2.04
C ALA A 57 8.64 -19.32 -0.81
N VAL A 58 7.85 -19.69 0.19
CA VAL A 58 7.71 -18.95 1.43
C VAL A 58 8.06 -19.86 2.61
N ALA A 59 8.89 -19.37 3.51
CA ALA A 59 9.33 -20.07 4.70
C ALA A 59 9.96 -21.44 4.36
N ASP A 60 9.32 -22.53 4.79
CA ASP A 60 9.79 -23.90 4.54
C ASP A 60 9.38 -24.46 3.16
N GLY A 61 8.69 -23.65 2.36
CA GLY A 61 8.27 -24.02 1.01
C GLY A 61 7.00 -24.86 0.93
N ALA A 62 6.29 -25.08 2.05
CA ALA A 62 5.03 -25.83 2.01
C ALA A 62 3.99 -25.05 1.18
N PRO A 63 3.09 -25.76 0.44
CA PRO A 63 2.24 -25.10 -0.58
C PRO A 63 1.20 -24.15 -0.01
N ASP A 64 0.83 -24.26 1.25
CA ASP A 64 -0.18 -23.40 1.87
C ASP A 64 0.41 -22.10 2.45
N ARG A 65 1.72 -21.94 2.43
CA ARG A 65 2.38 -20.73 2.92
C ARG A 65 2.02 -19.57 2.02
N ALA A 66 1.65 -18.45 2.63
CA ALA A 66 1.27 -17.25 1.89
C ALA A 66 1.98 -16.04 2.43
N PHE A 67 2.19 -15.05 1.58
CA PHE A 67 2.89 -13.83 1.95
C PHE A 67 2.34 -12.64 1.17
N VAL A 68 2.26 -11.51 1.86
CA VAL A 68 1.90 -10.22 1.26
C VAL A 68 2.98 -9.22 1.64
N TYR A 69 3.60 -8.63 0.64
CA TYR A 69 4.58 -7.57 0.81
C TYR A 69 4.00 -6.28 0.25
N LEU A 70 3.91 -5.25 1.11
CA LEU A 70 3.44 -3.93 0.71
C LEU A 70 4.60 -2.95 0.85
N ASN A 71 4.98 -2.35 -0.24
CA ASN A 71 5.98 -1.28 -0.25
C ASN A 71 5.30 0.04 -0.62
N VAL A 72 5.41 1.01 0.27
CA VAL A 72 4.87 2.35 0.07
C VAL A 72 6.05 3.28 -0.17
N ARG A 73 6.18 3.79 -1.39
CA ARG A 73 7.24 4.72 -1.73
C ARG A 73 6.68 6.14 -1.80
N ILE A 74 7.30 7.05 -1.05
CA ILE A 74 6.91 8.44 -0.99
C ILE A 74 8.12 9.35 -1.21
N ALA A 75 7.86 10.60 -1.59
CA ALA A 75 8.89 11.60 -1.68
C ALA A 75 9.32 12.03 -0.26
N PRO A 76 10.60 12.38 -0.07
CA PRO A 76 11.07 12.87 1.22
C PRO A 76 10.51 14.26 1.55
N GLY A 77 10.64 14.67 2.81
CA GLY A 77 10.30 16.01 3.26
C GLY A 77 9.06 16.12 4.12
N ARG A 78 8.33 15.03 4.35
CA ARG A 78 7.21 15.03 5.29
C ARG A 78 7.71 14.84 6.71
N GLU A 79 6.96 15.37 7.67
CA GLU A 79 7.30 15.20 9.08
C GLU A 79 7.27 13.70 9.45
N PRO A 80 8.28 13.22 10.20
CA PRO A 80 8.32 11.81 10.61
C PRO A 80 7.05 11.32 11.30
N ALA A 81 6.42 12.18 12.13
CA ALA A 81 5.18 11.82 12.80
C ALA A 81 4.03 11.55 11.81
N ARG A 82 3.99 12.25 10.67
CA ARG A 82 2.97 12.04 9.64
C ARG A 82 3.23 10.78 8.85
N VAL A 83 4.49 10.47 8.57
CA VAL A 83 4.88 9.20 7.93
C VAL A 83 4.52 8.03 8.84
N GLN A 84 4.81 8.13 10.13
CA GLN A 84 4.46 7.12 11.13
C GLN A 84 2.93 6.90 11.18
N ALA A 85 2.16 7.97 11.26
CA ALA A 85 0.71 7.90 11.30
C ALA A 85 0.12 7.25 10.03
N THR A 86 0.70 7.57 8.87
CA THR A 86 0.31 6.95 7.60
C THR A 86 0.56 5.44 7.63
N GLY A 87 1.75 5.04 8.09
CA GLY A 87 2.10 3.62 8.22
C GLY A 87 1.16 2.88 9.15
N GLU A 88 0.84 3.47 10.30
CA GLU A 88 -0.07 2.88 11.27
C GLU A 88 -1.49 2.75 10.72
N ALA A 89 -1.98 3.75 9.99
CA ALA A 89 -3.29 3.69 9.35
C ALA A 89 -3.35 2.61 8.28
N LEU A 90 -2.29 2.50 7.47
CA LEU A 90 -2.21 1.49 6.42
C LEU A 90 -2.15 0.08 6.99
N ILE A 91 -1.30 -0.17 7.99
CA ILE A 91 -1.19 -1.52 8.56
C ILE A 91 -2.47 -1.92 9.30
N ALA A 92 -3.16 -0.98 9.93
CA ALA A 92 -4.45 -1.26 10.56
C ALA A 92 -5.47 -1.72 9.53
N ALA A 93 -5.54 -1.05 8.39
CA ALA A 93 -6.44 -1.43 7.29
C ALA A 93 -6.08 -2.81 6.72
N VAL A 94 -4.78 -3.10 6.55
CA VAL A 94 -4.31 -4.39 6.08
C VAL A 94 -4.67 -5.51 7.05
N ARG A 95 -4.44 -5.31 8.34
CA ARG A 95 -4.78 -6.29 9.37
C ARG A 95 -6.27 -6.59 9.38
N SER A 96 -7.09 -5.56 9.31
CA SER A 96 -8.54 -5.71 9.25
C SER A 96 -8.98 -6.50 8.02
N HIS A 97 -8.39 -6.19 6.87
CA HIS A 97 -8.70 -6.86 5.62
C HIS A 97 -8.39 -8.37 5.67
N PHE A 98 -7.25 -8.74 6.26
CA PHE A 98 -6.79 -10.13 6.31
C PHE A 98 -7.15 -10.87 7.59
N GLU A 99 -7.94 -10.28 8.47
CA GLU A 99 -8.21 -10.85 9.79
C GLU A 99 -8.65 -12.31 9.73
N LYS A 100 -9.61 -12.64 8.87
CA LYS A 100 -10.13 -14.01 8.75
C LYS A 100 -9.10 -14.97 8.17
N LEU A 101 -8.42 -14.57 7.12
CA LEU A 101 -7.38 -15.40 6.49
C LEU A 101 -6.20 -15.62 7.42
N PHE A 102 -5.81 -14.58 8.14
CA PHE A 102 -4.70 -14.66 9.12
C PHE A 102 -5.01 -15.65 10.24
N ALA A 103 -6.27 -15.75 10.65
CA ALA A 103 -6.70 -16.72 11.66
C ALA A 103 -6.80 -18.15 11.11
N ALA A 104 -7.00 -18.30 9.80
CA ALA A 104 -7.32 -19.59 9.18
C ALA A 104 -6.14 -20.29 8.51
N ARG A 105 -5.06 -19.57 8.18
CA ARG A 105 -3.94 -20.14 7.43
C ARG A 105 -2.62 -19.43 7.72
N PRO A 106 -1.48 -20.10 7.41
CA PRO A 106 -0.16 -19.45 7.54
C PRO A 106 -0.04 -18.29 6.55
N LEU A 107 0.13 -17.09 7.07
CA LEU A 107 0.18 -15.86 6.29
C LEU A 107 1.15 -14.88 6.93
N GLY A 108 2.15 -14.45 6.17
CA GLY A 108 3.03 -13.36 6.56
C GLY A 108 2.65 -12.08 5.85
N ILE A 109 2.73 -10.96 6.55
CA ILE A 109 2.46 -9.64 5.98
C ILE A 109 3.58 -8.71 6.41
N THR A 110 4.15 -8.00 5.44
CA THR A 110 5.16 -6.96 5.71
C THR A 110 4.74 -5.68 4.99
N LEU A 111 4.75 -4.58 5.70
CA LEU A 111 4.51 -3.25 5.13
C LEU A 111 5.70 -2.36 5.45
N GLN A 112 6.25 -1.72 4.43
CA GLN A 112 7.37 -0.80 4.57
C GLN A 112 7.05 0.50 3.83
N ILE A 113 7.47 1.61 4.41
CA ILE A 113 7.43 2.92 3.75
C ILE A 113 8.85 3.35 3.48
N ASP A 114 9.16 3.59 2.22
CA ASP A 114 10.46 4.09 1.80
C ASP A 114 10.33 5.52 1.30
N GLU A 115 11.22 6.38 1.75
CA GLU A 115 11.38 7.72 1.23
C GLU A 115 12.56 7.73 0.26
N GLY A 116 12.41 8.38 -0.90
CA GLY A 116 13.48 8.39 -1.87
C GLY A 116 13.52 9.67 -2.69
N ALA A 117 14.75 10.13 -2.96
CA ALA A 117 15.01 11.24 -3.87
C ALA A 117 15.58 10.66 -5.15
N PRO A 118 14.79 10.48 -6.22
CA PRO A 118 15.30 9.96 -7.48
C PRO A 118 16.28 10.95 -8.12
N ALA A 119 17.28 10.42 -8.81
CA ALA A 119 18.24 11.25 -9.54
C ALA A 119 17.58 12.00 -10.72
N PHE A 120 16.55 11.40 -11.29
CA PHE A 120 15.72 12.03 -12.32
C PHE A 120 14.28 11.60 -12.08
N ASP A 121 13.38 12.57 -12.11
CA ASP A 121 11.96 12.32 -11.87
C ASP A 121 11.14 13.25 -12.74
N VAL A 122 10.32 12.68 -13.60
CA VAL A 122 9.40 13.43 -14.44
C VAL A 122 8.02 12.78 -14.36
N LYS A 123 7.01 13.62 -14.27
CA LYS A 123 5.63 13.18 -14.25
C LYS A 123 4.94 13.75 -15.48
N HIS A 124 4.36 12.88 -16.28
CA HIS A 124 3.52 13.26 -17.40
C HIS A 124 2.15 12.67 -17.17
N SER A 125 1.23 13.49 -16.66
CA SER A 125 -0.04 12.99 -16.17
C SER A 125 -1.15 14.04 -16.37
N ASN A 126 -2.30 13.59 -16.78
CA ASN A 126 -3.50 14.40 -16.82
C ASN A 126 -4.50 14.04 -15.72
N LEU A 127 -4.03 13.31 -14.69
CA LEU A 127 -4.88 12.91 -13.57
C LEU A 127 -5.06 14.03 -12.55
N HIS A 128 -3.99 14.78 -12.25
CA HIS A 128 -4.05 15.83 -11.24
C HIS A 128 -5.16 16.88 -11.49
N PRO A 129 -5.37 17.35 -12.73
CA PRO A 129 -6.43 18.33 -12.96
C PRO A 129 -7.83 17.84 -12.62
N LEU A 130 -8.07 16.52 -12.64
CA LEU A 130 -9.36 15.95 -12.27
C LEU A 130 -9.73 16.20 -10.82
N PHE A 131 -8.74 16.49 -9.98
CA PHE A 131 -8.91 16.64 -8.54
C PHE A 131 -8.54 18.04 -8.05
N ALA A 132 -8.53 19.01 -8.96
CA ALA A 132 -8.25 20.41 -8.63
C ALA A 132 -9.26 20.91 -7.60
N GLY A 133 -8.77 21.55 -6.53
CA GLY A 133 -9.62 22.05 -5.46
C GLY A 133 -9.99 21.02 -4.39
N LYS A 134 -9.49 19.81 -4.50
CA LYS A 134 -9.78 18.75 -3.51
C LYS A 134 -8.60 18.41 -2.61
#